data_e94a1d1302e2f126a4bd9d6e15184d33
#
_entry.id   e94a1d1302e2f126a4bd9d6e15184d33
#
_cell.length_a   1.000
_cell.length_b   1.000
_cell.length_c   1.000
_cell.angle_alpha   90.00
_cell.angle_beta   90.00
_cell.angle_gamma   90.00
#
_symmetry.space_group_name_H-M   'P 1'
#
loop_
_entity.id
_entity.type
_entity.pdbx_description
1 polymer ?
#
loop_
_entity_poly.entity_id
_entity_poly.type
_entity_poly.pdbx_seq_one_letter_code
_entity_poly.pdbx_strand_id
1 'polypeptide(L)'
;MTPPRCLLAARSRIPPQGGAPCGLAKPVPRELWKGLWRSAALALLGGFAFSAIAATKVTIAVVSLDGDPRYAPRRMEKAYPGHPTGRAIDGVQLAAEDSAFELDAAGIELVVKDVVLPNAAGLAKALADLKAAKVQHVVADLPAPELRALAQAAPAALGGAIVFNAGLDDDALRGAQCAAHLLHTYPSRAMLADALAQYLAARNWRKALVLQGPLPGDALQAEAFNRAAKRYGLKATSTKPFKLTGDPRERDLGNVRLLTGSDREHEVVAVLDSDGEFARTVPYATQLPRPVVGAAGLVATPWHPLWERNGGPQLSRRFAKDAKRPMTGHDWAAWIAGRAVATVLVDLPKAPIAQQLKALRGGPVAVDGFKGPRLSFRAWDGQLRQPIFLSHVDGVIGVAPLDGVLHPKEVMDTLGFDEAESACRQRP
;
A
#
# COMPACT_ATOMS: atom_id res chain seq x y z
N MET A 1 -37.13 37.19 -33.08
CA MET A 1 -36.41 38.43 -32.70
C MET A 1 -34.93 38.09 -32.64
N THR A 2 -34.17 38.76 -33.44
CA THR A 2 -32.78 38.58 -33.89
C THR A 2 -31.74 38.92 -32.80
N PRO A 3 -30.49 38.38 -32.89
CA PRO A 3 -29.39 38.71 -31.99
C PRO A 3 -28.59 39.96 -32.42
N PRO A 4 -27.67 40.43 -31.65
CA PRO A 4 -26.53 41.14 -32.23
C PRO A 4 -25.17 40.51 -31.95
N ARG A 5 -24.40 40.71 -32.96
CA ARG A 5 -23.07 40.38 -33.41
C ARG A 5 -21.93 41.09 -32.67
N CYS A 6 -20.77 40.39 -32.62
CA CYS A 6 -19.40 40.80 -32.98
C CYS A 6 -18.76 42.08 -32.44
N LEU A 7 -17.48 41.90 -31.98
CA LEU A 7 -16.28 42.70 -32.32
C LEU A 7 -15.06 41.93 -31.83
N LEU A 8 -14.25 41.30 -32.67
CA LEU A 8 -13.05 41.76 -33.45
C LEU A 8 -11.90 42.27 -32.56
N ALA A 9 -10.89 41.43 -32.33
CA ALA A 9 -9.57 41.43 -32.95
C ALA A 9 -8.61 42.58 -32.58
N ALA A 10 -7.47 42.24 -32.00
CA ALA A 10 -6.22 42.98 -32.16
C ALA A 10 -5.06 42.00 -32.34
N ARG A 11 -4.57 41.94 -33.56
CA ARG A 11 -3.28 41.36 -33.95
C ARG A 11 -2.19 42.41 -33.66
N SER A 12 -1.16 42.09 -32.87
CA SER A 12 0.09 42.82 -32.85
C SER A 12 1.10 42.13 -33.77
N ARG A 13 1.56 42.88 -34.77
CA ARG A 13 2.60 42.53 -35.74
C ARG A 13 3.96 42.86 -35.08
N ILE A 14 4.93 41.97 -35.16
CA ILE A 14 6.37 42.23 -34.92
C ILE A 14 7.01 42.30 -36.30
N PRO A 15 7.87 43.35 -36.58
CA PRO A 15 8.53 43.48 -37.86
C PRO A 15 9.82 42.65 -37.93
N PRO A 16 10.30 42.28 -39.14
CA PRO A 16 11.52 41.50 -39.31
C PRO A 16 12.74 42.43 -39.30
N GLN A 17 13.77 42.07 -38.54
CA GLN A 17 15.07 42.71 -38.65
C GLN A 17 16.00 41.95 -39.61
N GLY A 18 16.72 42.74 -40.37
CA GLY A 18 17.45 42.42 -41.56
C GLY A 18 18.60 41.46 -41.44
N GLY A 19 18.82 40.77 -42.53
CA GLY A 19 19.95 39.89 -42.76
C GLY A 19 21.25 40.65 -43.10
N ALA A 20 22.37 40.09 -42.65
CA ALA A 20 23.69 40.41 -43.17
C ALA A 20 24.27 39.18 -43.91
N PRO A 21 25.07 39.37 -44.97
CA PRO A 21 25.38 38.32 -45.93
C PRO A 21 26.51 37.39 -45.45
N CYS A 22 26.31 36.09 -45.66
CA CYS A 22 27.32 35.06 -45.53
C CYS A 22 28.42 35.19 -46.57
N GLY A 23 29.66 35.49 -46.17
CA GLY A 23 30.82 35.39 -47.00
C GLY A 23 31.22 33.93 -47.24
N LEU A 24 31.32 33.59 -48.53
CA LEU A 24 31.84 32.32 -49.03
C LEU A 24 33.31 32.11 -48.68
N ALA A 25 33.62 31.18 -47.81
CA ALA A 25 34.95 30.65 -47.57
C ALA A 25 35.28 29.55 -48.59
N LYS A 26 36.35 29.69 -49.35
CA LYS A 26 36.87 28.75 -50.36
C LYS A 26 37.38 27.45 -49.69
N PRO A 27 37.28 26.28 -50.35
CA PRO A 27 37.80 25.03 -49.83
C PRO A 27 39.34 24.98 -49.94
N VAL A 28 39.99 24.57 -48.85
CA VAL A 28 41.44 24.29 -48.80
C VAL A 28 41.70 22.87 -49.29
N PRO A 29 42.77 22.64 -50.12
CA PRO A 29 43.08 21.35 -50.70
C PRO A 29 43.55 20.30 -49.69
N ARG A 30 43.08 19.09 -49.85
CA ARG A 30 43.21 17.91 -48.97
C ARG A 30 44.50 17.08 -49.28
N GLU A 31 45.67 17.71 -49.40
CA GLU A 31 46.92 17.01 -49.83
C GLU A 31 48.17 17.43 -49.07
N LEU A 32 48.17 17.59 -47.75
CA LEU A 32 49.47 17.85 -47.06
C LEU A 32 49.54 17.35 -45.60
N TRP A 33 48.87 16.26 -45.27
CA TRP A 33 49.02 15.67 -43.94
C TRP A 33 49.18 14.12 -43.98
N LYS A 34 49.96 13.64 -44.93
CA LYS A 34 50.47 12.28 -44.93
C LYS A 34 51.97 12.27 -44.62
N GLY A 35 52.32 12.35 -43.36
CA GLY A 35 53.70 12.13 -43.03
C GLY A 35 54.18 12.75 -41.75
N LEU A 36 53.67 12.35 -40.59
CA LEU A 36 54.32 12.55 -39.29
C LEU A 36 53.59 11.88 -38.11
N TRP A 37 52.90 10.76 -38.31
CA TRP A 37 52.29 10.03 -37.18
C TRP A 37 52.51 8.53 -37.28
N ARG A 38 53.78 8.15 -37.45
CA ARG A 38 54.21 6.76 -37.39
C ARG A 38 55.37 6.59 -36.41
N SER A 39 55.23 6.95 -35.14
CA SER A 39 56.22 6.54 -34.12
C SER A 39 55.85 7.03 -32.73
N ALA A 40 54.58 6.96 -32.24
CA ALA A 40 54.27 7.18 -30.83
C ALA A 40 52.93 6.54 -30.40
N ALA A 41 52.66 5.32 -30.82
CA ALA A 41 51.43 4.62 -30.47
C ALA A 41 51.71 3.20 -29.94
N LEU A 42 52.72 3.06 -29.09
CA LEU A 42 53.00 1.79 -28.43
C LEU A 42 53.63 2.06 -27.06
N ALA A 43 52.86 2.56 -26.11
CA ALA A 43 53.11 2.44 -24.66
C ALA A 43 52.15 3.35 -23.90
N LEU A 44 50.88 2.96 -23.72
CA LEU A 44 49.97 3.41 -22.65
C LEU A 44 48.60 2.71 -22.78
N LEU A 45 48.58 1.44 -23.10
CA LEU A 45 47.48 0.54 -22.73
C LEU A 45 47.78 0.02 -21.32
N GLY A 46 47.94 0.96 -20.37
CA GLY A 46 47.75 0.68 -18.96
C GLY A 46 46.32 0.29 -18.76
N GLY A 47 46.07 -1.03 -18.72
CA GLY A 47 44.75 -1.59 -18.45
C GLY A 47 44.24 -1.07 -17.12
N PHE A 48 43.36 -0.07 -17.14
CA PHE A 48 42.38 0.08 -16.08
C PHE A 48 41.49 -1.18 -16.13
N ALA A 49 41.95 -2.23 -15.48
CA ALA A 49 41.05 -3.31 -15.06
C ALA A 49 40.06 -2.63 -14.14
N PHE A 50 38.93 -2.20 -14.69
CA PHE A 50 37.70 -2.02 -13.89
C PHE A 50 37.41 -3.39 -13.30
N SER A 51 37.91 -3.63 -12.09
CA SER A 51 37.42 -4.72 -11.28
C SER A 51 35.93 -4.48 -11.14
N ALA A 52 35.11 -5.15 -11.93
CA ALA A 52 33.69 -5.21 -11.72
C ALA A 52 33.51 -5.76 -10.29
N ILE A 53 33.24 -4.88 -9.35
CA ILE A 53 32.86 -5.29 -7.99
C ILE A 53 31.59 -6.08 -8.18
N ALA A 54 31.67 -7.39 -7.95
CA ALA A 54 30.49 -8.26 -8.05
C ALA A 54 29.43 -7.72 -7.11
N ALA A 55 28.24 -7.43 -7.63
CA ALA A 55 27.15 -6.93 -6.84
C ALA A 55 26.82 -7.91 -5.68
N THR A 56 26.60 -7.34 -4.49
CA THR A 56 26.19 -8.15 -3.33
C THR A 56 24.76 -8.60 -3.53
N LYS A 57 24.56 -9.91 -3.65
CA LYS A 57 23.21 -10.48 -3.81
C LYS A 57 22.48 -10.51 -2.48
N VAL A 58 21.35 -9.81 -2.40
CA VAL A 58 20.42 -9.82 -1.26
C VAL A 58 19.11 -10.44 -1.71
N THR A 59 18.58 -11.39 -0.92
CA THR A 59 17.32 -12.06 -1.24
C THR A 59 16.22 -11.59 -0.29
N ILE A 60 15.12 -11.11 -0.85
CA ILE A 60 13.85 -10.88 -0.15
C ILE A 60 12.91 -12.04 -0.45
N ALA A 61 12.34 -12.68 0.57
CA ALA A 61 11.37 -13.75 0.38
C ALA A 61 9.94 -13.24 0.53
N VAL A 62 9.04 -13.69 -0.33
CA VAL A 62 7.60 -13.56 -0.16
C VAL A 62 7.06 -14.90 0.28
N VAL A 63 6.47 -14.96 1.48
CA VAL A 63 5.93 -16.20 2.05
C VAL A 63 4.42 -16.16 2.00
N SER A 64 3.82 -17.12 1.34
CA SER A 64 2.37 -17.26 1.17
C SER A 64 1.90 -18.67 1.56
N LEU A 65 0.59 -18.85 1.72
CA LEU A 65 -0.03 -20.13 2.03
C LEU A 65 -0.83 -20.64 0.83
N ASP A 66 -0.64 -21.91 0.45
CA ASP A 66 -1.52 -22.56 -0.50
C ASP A 66 -2.91 -22.77 0.10
N GLY A 67 -3.94 -22.66 -0.75
CA GLY A 67 -5.33 -22.81 -0.29
C GLY A 67 -5.83 -21.71 0.65
N ASP A 68 -5.13 -20.58 0.77
CA ASP A 68 -5.58 -19.43 1.58
C ASP A 68 -6.96 -18.93 1.09
N PRO A 69 -8.00 -18.92 1.97
CA PRO A 69 -9.36 -18.54 1.59
C PRO A 69 -9.50 -17.11 1.04
N ARG A 70 -8.58 -16.20 1.40
CA ARG A 70 -8.57 -14.83 0.88
C ARG A 70 -8.41 -14.79 -0.64
N TYR A 71 -7.76 -15.82 -1.22
CA TYR A 71 -7.45 -15.96 -2.64
C TYR A 71 -8.29 -17.02 -3.34
N ALA A 72 -9.43 -17.43 -2.74
CA ALA A 72 -10.36 -18.31 -3.41
C ALA A 72 -10.80 -17.72 -4.76
N PRO A 73 -10.85 -18.51 -5.87
CA PRO A 73 -11.10 -18.00 -7.22
C PRO A 73 -12.35 -17.11 -7.30
N ARG A 74 -13.42 -17.52 -6.66
CA ARG A 74 -14.68 -16.74 -6.60
C ARG A 74 -14.49 -15.35 -5.96
N ARG A 75 -13.63 -15.21 -4.94
CA ARG A 75 -13.37 -13.92 -4.28
C ARG A 75 -12.55 -13.01 -5.15
N MET A 76 -11.49 -13.55 -5.76
CA MET A 76 -10.64 -12.79 -6.68
C MET A 76 -11.41 -12.31 -7.91
N GLU A 77 -12.28 -13.15 -8.47
CA GLU A 77 -13.14 -12.82 -9.61
C GLU A 77 -14.10 -11.66 -9.30
N LYS A 78 -14.69 -11.65 -8.10
CA LYS A 78 -15.63 -10.61 -7.68
C LYS A 78 -14.98 -9.30 -7.27
N ALA A 79 -13.70 -9.31 -6.95
CA ALA A 79 -12.91 -8.13 -6.60
C ALA A 79 -13.60 -7.20 -5.58
N TYR A 80 -14.01 -7.76 -4.44
CA TYR A 80 -14.64 -6.99 -3.36
C TYR A 80 -13.74 -5.84 -2.89
N PRO A 81 -14.29 -4.64 -2.61
CA PRO A 81 -13.51 -3.53 -2.07
C PRO A 81 -12.77 -3.93 -0.79
N GLY A 82 -11.48 -3.56 -0.70
CA GLY A 82 -10.65 -3.90 0.45
C GLY A 82 -10.10 -5.34 0.47
N HIS A 83 -10.43 -6.17 -0.53
CA HIS A 83 -9.91 -7.54 -0.64
C HIS A 83 -8.79 -7.65 -1.68
N PRO A 84 -7.86 -8.63 -1.54
CA PRO A 84 -6.84 -8.89 -2.54
C PRO A 84 -7.45 -9.49 -3.81
N THR A 85 -6.89 -9.11 -4.96
CA THR A 85 -7.24 -9.67 -6.28
C THR A 85 -6.08 -10.44 -6.92
N GLY A 86 -4.99 -10.63 -6.19
CA GLY A 86 -3.79 -11.38 -6.56
C GLY A 86 -2.80 -11.45 -5.42
N ARG A 87 -1.74 -12.20 -5.60
CA ARG A 87 -0.74 -12.46 -4.55
C ARG A 87 0.23 -11.30 -4.34
N ALA A 88 0.76 -11.17 -3.15
CA ALA A 88 1.70 -10.13 -2.75
C ALA A 88 3.01 -10.13 -3.55
N ILE A 89 3.38 -11.27 -4.15
CA ILE A 89 4.61 -11.42 -4.93
C ILE A 89 4.69 -10.40 -6.06
N ASP A 90 3.58 -10.11 -6.76
CA ASP A 90 3.53 -9.15 -7.87
C ASP A 90 3.98 -7.74 -7.41
N GLY A 91 3.54 -7.33 -6.21
CA GLY A 91 3.93 -6.05 -5.63
C GLY A 91 5.42 -5.98 -5.28
N VAL A 92 5.97 -7.05 -4.68
CA VAL A 92 7.39 -7.10 -4.29
C VAL A 92 8.31 -7.16 -5.52
N GLN A 93 7.92 -7.88 -6.57
CA GLN A 93 8.67 -7.92 -7.84
C GLN A 93 8.74 -6.53 -8.47
N LEU A 94 7.62 -5.83 -8.58
CA LEU A 94 7.60 -4.46 -9.08
C LEU A 94 8.48 -3.53 -8.22
N ALA A 95 8.48 -3.70 -6.89
CA ALA A 95 9.33 -2.90 -6.01
C ALA A 95 10.83 -3.12 -6.26
N ALA A 96 11.24 -4.36 -6.51
CA ALA A 96 12.62 -4.68 -6.87
C ALA A 96 13.02 -4.05 -8.20
N GLU A 97 12.15 -4.12 -9.22
CA GLU A 97 12.36 -3.48 -10.52
C GLU A 97 12.42 -1.94 -10.41
N ASP A 98 11.48 -1.34 -9.68
CA ASP A 98 11.43 0.12 -9.44
C ASP A 98 12.67 0.63 -8.68
N SER A 99 13.38 -0.24 -7.95
CA SER A 99 14.56 0.09 -7.16
C SER A 99 15.88 -0.30 -7.81
N ALA A 100 15.84 -0.96 -8.97
CA ALA A 100 17.02 -1.58 -9.57
C ALA A 100 18.17 -0.58 -9.78
N PHE A 101 17.85 0.60 -10.31
CA PHE A 101 18.87 1.65 -10.57
C PHE A 101 19.57 2.13 -9.29
N GLU A 102 18.83 2.35 -8.21
CA GLU A 102 19.37 2.80 -6.92
C GLU A 102 20.21 1.70 -6.25
N LEU A 103 19.75 0.45 -6.36
CA LEU A 103 20.43 -0.72 -5.83
C LEU A 103 21.71 -1.05 -6.60
N ASP A 104 21.69 -0.97 -7.93
CA ASP A 104 22.87 -1.15 -8.79
C ASP A 104 23.94 -0.12 -8.47
N ALA A 105 23.57 1.14 -8.25
CA ALA A 105 24.48 2.21 -7.84
C ALA A 105 25.10 1.93 -6.46
N ALA A 106 24.40 1.23 -5.57
CA ALA A 106 24.88 0.76 -4.27
C ALA A 106 25.67 -0.55 -4.34
N GLY A 107 25.81 -1.16 -5.53
CA GLY A 107 26.45 -2.45 -5.73
C GLY A 107 25.65 -3.64 -5.16
N ILE A 108 24.32 -3.57 -5.19
CA ILE A 108 23.41 -4.58 -4.64
C ILE A 108 22.50 -5.11 -5.74
N GLU A 109 22.38 -6.43 -5.82
CA GLU A 109 21.36 -7.14 -6.60
C GLU A 109 20.27 -7.65 -5.66
N LEU A 110 19.04 -7.10 -5.76
CA LEU A 110 17.89 -7.55 -4.98
C LEU A 110 17.14 -8.65 -5.75
N VAL A 111 17.09 -9.86 -5.18
CA VAL A 111 16.41 -11.01 -5.76
C VAL A 111 15.16 -11.34 -4.96
N VAL A 112 14.02 -11.46 -5.64
CA VAL A 112 12.75 -11.86 -5.02
C VAL A 112 12.59 -13.37 -5.10
N LYS A 113 12.33 -14.01 -3.96
CA LYS A 113 12.10 -15.45 -3.85
C LYS A 113 10.67 -15.72 -3.41
N ASP A 114 9.92 -16.42 -4.21
CA ASP A 114 8.58 -16.91 -3.84
C ASP A 114 8.68 -18.19 -3.01
N VAL A 115 7.93 -18.25 -1.91
CA VAL A 115 7.87 -19.37 -0.97
C VAL A 115 6.42 -19.66 -0.61
N VAL A 116 5.86 -20.69 -1.23
CA VAL A 116 4.49 -21.11 -0.96
C VAL A 116 4.50 -22.25 0.08
N LEU A 117 3.90 -22.00 1.24
CA LEU A 117 3.70 -23.03 2.26
C LEU A 117 2.55 -23.94 1.81
N PRO A 118 2.74 -25.26 1.73
CA PRO A 118 1.66 -26.17 1.37
C PRO A 118 0.56 -26.25 2.45
N ASN A 119 0.94 -25.98 3.70
CA ASN A 119 0.08 -25.87 4.88
C ASN A 119 0.90 -25.25 6.03
N ALA A 120 0.27 -25.04 7.19
CA ALA A 120 0.93 -24.48 8.38
C ALA A 120 2.16 -25.28 8.84
N ALA A 121 2.16 -26.62 8.71
CA ALA A 121 3.29 -27.46 9.11
C ALA A 121 4.52 -27.28 8.19
N GLY A 122 4.36 -26.73 7.00
CA GLY A 122 5.45 -26.43 6.08
C GLY A 122 6.40 -25.32 6.53
N LEU A 123 6.03 -24.55 7.57
CA LEU A 123 6.81 -23.40 8.02
C LEU A 123 8.23 -23.76 8.45
N ALA A 124 8.43 -24.85 9.20
CA ALA A 124 9.76 -25.26 9.68
C ALA A 124 10.71 -25.56 8.51
N LYS A 125 10.21 -26.26 7.48
CA LYS A 125 11.00 -26.53 6.26
C LYS A 125 11.32 -25.24 5.51
N ALA A 126 10.33 -24.37 5.33
CA ALA A 126 10.53 -23.08 4.67
C ALA A 126 11.59 -22.22 5.37
N LEU A 127 11.58 -22.15 6.70
CA LEU A 127 12.61 -21.45 7.48
C LEU A 127 14.01 -22.06 7.30
N ALA A 128 14.13 -23.39 7.23
CA ALA A 128 15.41 -24.05 6.95
C ALA A 128 15.93 -23.69 5.53
N ASP A 129 15.06 -23.70 4.52
CA ASP A 129 15.39 -23.34 3.13
C ASP A 129 15.77 -21.85 3.01
N LEU A 130 15.09 -20.96 3.74
CA LEU A 130 15.38 -19.53 3.79
C LEU A 130 16.72 -19.25 4.51
N LYS A 131 17.01 -20.01 5.59
CA LYS A 131 18.29 -19.93 6.28
C LYS A 131 19.46 -20.34 5.38
N ALA A 132 19.32 -21.43 4.63
CA ALA A 132 20.32 -21.86 3.66
C ALA A 132 20.55 -20.81 2.56
N ALA A 133 19.50 -20.09 2.17
CA ALA A 133 19.56 -18.97 1.23
C ALA A 133 19.98 -17.63 1.86
N LYS A 134 20.33 -17.58 3.15
CA LYS A 134 20.72 -16.39 3.90
C LYS A 134 19.70 -15.24 3.83
N VAL A 135 18.42 -15.55 3.78
CA VAL A 135 17.35 -14.57 3.73
C VAL A 135 17.15 -13.90 5.08
N GLN A 136 17.12 -12.57 5.10
CA GLN A 136 16.88 -11.77 6.30
C GLN A 136 15.71 -10.78 6.15
N HIS A 137 15.13 -10.67 4.97
CA HIS A 137 13.96 -9.83 4.71
C HIS A 137 12.82 -10.72 4.18
N VAL A 138 11.69 -10.71 4.89
CA VAL A 138 10.54 -11.57 4.57
C VAL A 138 9.28 -10.73 4.47
N VAL A 139 8.59 -10.80 3.35
CA VAL A 139 7.23 -10.24 3.18
C VAL A 139 6.24 -11.38 3.38
N ALA A 140 5.34 -11.22 4.31
CA ALA A 140 4.35 -12.23 4.66
C ALA A 140 2.99 -11.90 4.06
N ASP A 141 2.51 -12.80 3.19
CA ASP A 141 1.15 -12.84 2.66
C ASP A 141 0.45 -14.08 3.23
N LEU A 142 0.22 -14.06 4.52
CA LEU A 142 -0.26 -15.19 5.32
C LEU A 142 -1.51 -14.83 6.13
N PRO A 143 -2.37 -15.79 6.45
CA PRO A 143 -3.40 -15.62 7.48
C PRO A 143 -2.78 -15.35 8.86
N ALA A 144 -3.59 -14.84 9.80
CA ALA A 144 -3.09 -14.38 11.10
C ALA A 144 -2.36 -15.45 11.94
N PRO A 145 -2.82 -16.72 12.01
CA PRO A 145 -2.09 -17.76 12.75
C PRO A 145 -0.69 -18.03 12.19
N GLU A 146 -0.57 -18.16 10.86
CA GLU A 146 0.68 -18.45 10.16
C GLU A 146 1.63 -17.25 10.20
N LEU A 147 1.11 -16.03 10.07
CA LEU A 147 1.91 -14.81 10.21
C LEU A 147 2.51 -14.72 11.63
N ARG A 148 1.73 -15.01 12.66
CA ARG A 148 2.25 -15.02 14.06
C ARG A 148 3.33 -16.05 14.24
N ALA A 149 3.12 -17.27 13.76
CA ALA A 149 4.13 -18.32 13.84
C ALA A 149 5.42 -17.94 13.11
N LEU A 150 5.31 -17.36 11.91
CA LEU A 150 6.45 -16.84 11.15
C LEU A 150 7.16 -15.71 11.91
N ALA A 151 6.43 -14.70 12.40
CA ALA A 151 7.01 -13.55 13.10
C ALA A 151 7.71 -13.93 14.40
N GLN A 152 7.29 -15.00 15.07
CA GLN A 152 7.94 -15.54 16.27
C GLN A 152 9.19 -16.36 15.94
N ALA A 153 9.12 -17.19 14.89
CA ALA A 153 10.19 -18.13 14.57
C ALA A 153 11.30 -17.52 13.69
N ALA A 154 10.97 -16.65 12.75
CA ALA A 154 11.92 -16.14 11.75
C ALA A 154 13.12 -15.38 12.35
N PRO A 155 12.99 -14.52 13.37
CA PRO A 155 14.14 -13.79 13.91
C PRO A 155 15.22 -14.75 14.47
N ALA A 156 14.83 -15.77 15.21
CA ALA A 156 15.76 -16.76 15.74
C ALA A 156 16.33 -17.68 14.64
N ALA A 157 15.48 -18.13 13.71
CA ALA A 157 15.88 -19.04 12.65
C ALA A 157 16.78 -18.40 11.60
N LEU A 158 16.55 -17.12 11.27
CA LEU A 158 17.18 -16.39 10.16
C LEU A 158 18.13 -15.27 10.64
N GLY A 159 18.63 -15.34 11.86
CA GLY A 159 19.65 -14.41 12.36
C GLY A 159 19.16 -12.95 12.48
N GLY A 160 17.95 -12.75 13.01
CA GLY A 160 17.39 -11.42 13.25
C GLY A 160 16.51 -10.89 12.10
N ALA A 161 15.99 -11.79 11.25
CA ALA A 161 15.20 -11.39 10.08
C ALA A 161 14.06 -10.41 10.39
N ILE A 162 13.85 -9.48 9.51
CA ILE A 162 12.72 -8.52 9.50
C ILE A 162 11.57 -9.15 8.73
N VAL A 163 10.38 -9.17 9.34
CA VAL A 163 9.14 -9.66 8.72
C VAL A 163 8.21 -8.49 8.46
N PHE A 164 7.67 -8.40 7.24
CA PHE A 164 6.70 -7.39 6.84
C PHE A 164 5.32 -8.03 6.68
N ASN A 165 4.33 -7.55 7.41
CA ASN A 165 2.93 -7.88 7.19
C ASN A 165 2.36 -7.01 6.07
N ALA A 166 2.11 -7.58 4.92
CA ALA A 166 1.60 -6.88 3.74
C ALA A 166 0.09 -7.12 3.48
N GLY A 167 -0.61 -7.86 4.33
CA GLY A 167 -1.99 -8.26 4.01
C GLY A 167 -3.01 -8.24 5.15
N LEU A 168 -2.60 -8.12 6.41
CA LEU A 168 -3.53 -8.21 7.54
C LEU A 168 -3.68 -6.88 8.27
N ASP A 169 -4.94 -6.52 8.50
CA ASP A 169 -5.38 -5.34 9.27
C ASP A 169 -5.54 -5.61 10.78
N ASP A 170 -5.22 -6.81 11.25
CA ASP A 170 -5.46 -7.28 12.61
C ASP A 170 -4.78 -6.38 13.66
N ASP A 171 -5.58 -5.70 14.48
CA ASP A 171 -5.11 -4.80 15.54
C ASP A 171 -4.34 -5.53 16.65
N ALA A 172 -4.65 -6.81 16.90
CA ALA A 172 -3.95 -7.58 17.92
C ALA A 172 -2.45 -7.76 17.58
N LEU A 173 -2.09 -7.84 16.30
CA LEU A 173 -0.70 -7.92 15.84
C LEU A 173 0.09 -6.61 16.06
N ARG A 174 -0.59 -5.48 16.29
CA ARG A 174 0.01 -4.18 16.65
C ARG A 174 -0.07 -3.93 18.16
N GLY A 175 -0.86 -4.75 18.87
CA GLY A 175 -1.11 -4.67 20.30
C GLY A 175 -0.51 -5.83 21.08
N ALA A 176 -1.35 -6.60 21.77
CA ALA A 176 -0.94 -7.66 22.66
C ALA A 176 -0.13 -8.81 22.01
N GLN A 177 -0.28 -9.00 20.69
CA GLN A 177 0.42 -10.03 19.91
C GLN A 177 1.52 -9.46 19.01
N CYS A 178 2.01 -8.25 19.31
CA CYS A 178 3.08 -7.64 18.53
C CYS A 178 4.40 -8.40 18.66
N ALA A 179 5.27 -8.26 17.67
CA ALA A 179 6.62 -8.80 17.69
C ALA A 179 7.65 -7.71 17.31
N ALA A 180 8.84 -7.74 17.94
CA ALA A 180 9.87 -6.72 17.74
C ALA A 180 10.32 -6.59 16.27
N HIS A 181 10.41 -7.72 15.58
CA HIS A 181 10.88 -7.82 14.19
C HIS A 181 9.74 -7.76 13.13
N LEU A 182 8.49 -7.53 13.57
CA LEU A 182 7.33 -7.44 12.69
C LEU A 182 7.00 -5.98 12.37
N LEU A 183 7.06 -5.63 11.10
CA LEU A 183 6.67 -4.34 10.54
C LEU A 183 5.38 -4.51 9.73
N HIS A 184 4.49 -3.52 9.77
CA HIS A 184 3.19 -3.60 9.12
C HIS A 184 3.08 -2.55 8.02
N THR A 185 3.01 -2.97 6.78
CA THR A 185 2.80 -2.08 5.61
C THR A 185 1.33 -1.96 5.24
N TYR A 186 0.50 -2.97 5.53
CA TYR A 186 -0.95 -2.84 5.46
C TYR A 186 -1.47 -2.10 6.70
N PRO A 187 -2.42 -1.15 6.56
CA PRO A 187 -2.95 -0.40 7.70
C PRO A 187 -3.72 -1.29 8.66
N SER A 188 -3.75 -0.90 9.93
CA SER A 188 -4.57 -1.59 10.92
C SER A 188 -6.06 -1.31 10.71
N ARG A 189 -6.91 -2.20 11.21
CA ARG A 189 -8.37 -2.02 11.17
C ARG A 189 -8.80 -0.74 11.89
N ALA A 190 -8.12 -0.42 12.99
CA ALA A 190 -8.31 0.82 13.71
C ALA A 190 -8.00 2.05 12.84
N MET A 191 -6.93 2.03 12.02
CA MET A 191 -6.62 3.13 11.10
C MET A 191 -7.69 3.31 10.02
N LEU A 192 -8.17 2.22 9.45
CA LEU A 192 -9.22 2.23 8.43
C LEU A 192 -10.54 2.78 8.99
N ALA A 193 -10.91 2.35 10.19
CA ALA A 193 -12.11 2.82 10.88
C ALA A 193 -12.01 4.31 11.25
N ASP A 194 -10.85 4.75 11.73
CA ASP A 194 -10.61 6.16 12.06
C ASP A 194 -10.70 7.06 10.83
N ALA A 195 -10.09 6.65 9.71
CA ALA A 195 -10.17 7.38 8.46
C ALA A 195 -11.62 7.57 7.99
N LEU A 196 -12.41 6.51 8.05
CA LEU A 196 -13.82 6.55 7.70
C LEU A 196 -14.60 7.46 8.64
N ALA A 197 -14.42 7.30 9.96
CA ALA A 197 -15.14 8.09 10.96
C ALA A 197 -14.81 9.59 10.90
N GLN A 198 -13.55 9.95 10.66
CA GLN A 198 -13.15 11.35 10.41
C GLN A 198 -13.93 11.95 9.23
N TYR A 199 -14.01 11.22 8.12
CA TYR A 199 -14.71 11.68 6.93
C TYR A 199 -16.20 11.88 7.20
N LEU A 200 -16.85 10.92 7.86
CA LEU A 200 -18.25 11.02 8.22
C LEU A 200 -18.51 12.24 9.14
N ALA A 201 -17.65 12.43 10.14
CA ALA A 201 -17.73 13.58 11.04
C ALA A 201 -17.55 14.92 10.30
N ALA A 202 -16.60 15.00 9.39
CA ALA A 202 -16.37 16.20 8.57
C ALA A 202 -17.54 16.52 7.61
N ARG A 203 -18.30 15.49 7.21
CA ARG A 203 -19.53 15.65 6.40
C ARG A 203 -20.78 15.90 7.25
N ASN A 204 -20.67 15.95 8.58
CA ASN A 204 -21.80 15.98 9.52
C ASN A 204 -22.73 14.77 9.42
N TRP A 205 -22.28 13.65 8.90
CA TRP A 205 -23.02 12.39 8.88
C TRP A 205 -22.74 11.62 10.17
N ARG A 206 -23.34 12.07 11.25
CA ARG A 206 -23.04 11.62 12.62
C ARG A 206 -23.93 10.48 13.11
N LYS A 207 -25.02 10.19 12.41
CA LYS A 207 -25.99 9.15 12.78
C LYS A 207 -25.85 7.98 11.82
N ALA A 208 -25.37 6.84 12.30
CA ALA A 208 -25.13 5.65 11.48
C ALA A 208 -26.13 4.52 11.84
N LEU A 209 -26.79 3.97 10.84
CA LEU A 209 -27.40 2.63 10.93
C LEU A 209 -26.28 1.62 10.66
N VAL A 210 -26.02 0.71 11.59
CA VAL A 210 -24.97 -0.30 11.46
C VAL A 210 -25.61 -1.63 11.04
N LEU A 211 -25.14 -2.21 9.93
CA LEU A 211 -25.46 -3.58 9.51
C LEU A 211 -24.23 -4.45 9.82
N GLN A 212 -24.37 -5.42 10.69
CA GLN A 212 -23.30 -6.28 11.16
C GLN A 212 -23.54 -7.75 10.77
N GLY A 213 -22.55 -8.35 10.13
CA GLY A 213 -22.58 -9.77 9.77
C GLY A 213 -22.26 -10.70 10.94
N PRO A 214 -22.42 -12.03 10.72
CA PRO A 214 -22.25 -13.05 11.75
C PRO A 214 -20.81 -13.56 11.90
N LEU A 215 -19.89 -13.17 11.02
CA LEU A 215 -18.53 -13.71 11.03
C LEU A 215 -17.67 -13.10 12.14
N PRO A 216 -16.66 -13.81 12.65
CA PRO A 216 -15.72 -13.24 13.64
C PRO A 216 -15.05 -11.95 13.15
N GLY A 217 -14.73 -11.86 11.86
CA GLY A 217 -14.17 -10.64 11.25
C GLY A 217 -15.12 -9.44 11.33
N ASP A 218 -16.44 -9.67 11.23
CA ASP A 218 -17.45 -8.62 11.32
C ASP A 218 -17.54 -8.05 12.73
N ALA A 219 -17.38 -8.90 13.76
CA ALA A 219 -17.31 -8.45 15.14
C ALA A 219 -16.08 -7.56 15.39
N LEU A 220 -14.92 -7.95 14.85
CA LEU A 220 -13.70 -7.12 14.93
C LEU A 220 -13.84 -5.78 14.18
N GLN A 221 -14.55 -5.78 13.04
CA GLN A 221 -14.88 -4.53 12.34
C GLN A 221 -15.81 -3.66 13.17
N ALA A 222 -16.78 -4.26 13.87
CA ALA A 222 -17.70 -3.52 14.75
C ALA A 222 -16.98 -2.90 15.95
N GLU A 223 -16.04 -3.61 16.57
CA GLU A 223 -15.20 -3.08 17.64
C GLU A 223 -14.41 -1.84 17.16
N ALA A 224 -13.73 -1.95 16.00
CA ALA A 224 -12.96 -0.85 15.44
C ALA A 224 -13.85 0.34 15.06
N PHE A 225 -15.01 0.08 14.44
CA PHE A 225 -15.98 1.12 14.07
C PHE A 225 -16.52 1.82 15.32
N ASN A 226 -16.92 1.09 16.36
CA ASN A 226 -17.45 1.65 17.59
C ASN A 226 -16.40 2.50 18.33
N ARG A 227 -15.13 2.06 18.35
CA ARG A 227 -14.02 2.85 18.89
C ARG A 227 -13.86 4.17 18.13
N ALA A 228 -13.82 4.09 16.80
CA ALA A 228 -13.68 5.28 15.93
C ALA A 228 -14.91 6.20 16.06
N ALA A 229 -16.12 5.64 16.09
CA ALA A 229 -17.37 6.39 16.29
C ALA A 229 -17.34 7.20 17.59
N LYS A 230 -16.93 6.57 18.70
CA LYS A 230 -16.75 7.26 19.99
C LYS A 230 -15.71 8.37 19.90
N ARG A 231 -14.57 8.12 19.25
CA ARG A 231 -13.46 9.09 19.12
C ARG A 231 -13.86 10.33 18.32
N TYR A 232 -14.64 10.16 17.25
CA TYR A 232 -15.00 11.24 16.32
C TYR A 232 -16.46 11.73 16.45
N GLY A 233 -17.17 11.33 17.52
CA GLY A 233 -18.51 11.84 17.84
C GLY A 233 -19.60 11.36 16.88
N LEU A 234 -19.49 10.14 16.39
CA LEU A 234 -20.56 9.45 15.67
C LEU A 234 -21.44 8.65 16.64
N LYS A 235 -22.69 8.44 16.27
CA LYS A 235 -23.66 7.67 17.04
C LYS A 235 -24.31 6.59 16.16
N ALA A 236 -24.25 5.34 16.58
CA ALA A 236 -25.09 4.30 16.01
C ALA A 236 -26.55 4.55 16.45
N THR A 237 -27.47 4.77 15.50
CA THR A 237 -28.91 4.91 15.77
C THR A 237 -29.51 3.55 16.05
N SER A 238 -29.08 2.54 15.31
CA SER A 238 -29.40 1.12 15.55
C SER A 238 -28.32 0.23 14.96
N THR A 239 -28.15 -0.95 15.54
CA THR A 239 -27.32 -2.03 14.99
C THR A 239 -28.21 -3.20 14.67
N LYS A 240 -28.16 -3.65 13.42
CA LYS A 240 -28.98 -4.78 12.94
C LYS A 240 -28.10 -5.89 12.38
N PRO A 241 -28.32 -7.13 12.81
CA PRO A 241 -27.65 -8.26 12.23
C PRO A 241 -28.17 -8.51 10.81
N PHE A 242 -27.27 -8.88 9.91
CA PHE A 242 -27.64 -9.48 8.62
C PHE A 242 -27.12 -10.91 8.54
N LYS A 243 -27.74 -11.71 7.68
CA LYS A 243 -27.32 -13.09 7.41
C LYS A 243 -27.69 -13.47 5.99
N LEU A 244 -26.74 -13.97 5.23
CA LEU A 244 -27.01 -14.63 3.96
C LEU A 244 -27.31 -16.10 4.23
N THR A 245 -28.54 -16.50 3.98
CA THR A 245 -29.06 -17.86 4.30
C THR A 245 -29.99 -18.32 3.20
N GLY A 246 -30.05 -19.65 2.99
CA GLY A 246 -31.06 -20.32 2.18
C GLY A 246 -32.33 -20.68 2.96
N ASP A 247 -32.40 -20.42 4.27
CA ASP A 247 -33.62 -20.72 5.07
C ASP A 247 -34.70 -19.65 4.82
N PRO A 248 -35.87 -20.03 4.30
CA PRO A 248 -36.96 -19.09 4.04
C PRO A 248 -37.43 -18.34 5.30
N ARG A 249 -37.24 -18.88 6.50
CA ARG A 249 -37.62 -18.25 7.76
C ARG A 249 -36.68 -17.09 8.16
N GLU A 250 -35.46 -17.10 7.65
CA GLU A 250 -34.44 -16.10 7.93
C GLU A 250 -34.22 -15.11 6.75
N ARG A 251 -35.02 -15.21 5.67
CA ARG A 251 -34.84 -14.38 4.46
C ARG A 251 -34.83 -12.88 4.73
N ASP A 252 -35.48 -12.43 5.77
CA ASP A 252 -35.60 -11.04 6.14
C ASP A 252 -34.24 -10.49 6.65
N LEU A 253 -33.38 -11.35 7.19
CA LEU A 253 -32.02 -11.00 7.60
C LEU A 253 -31.09 -10.70 6.40
N GLY A 254 -31.45 -11.14 5.20
CA GLY A 254 -30.75 -10.80 3.95
C GLY A 254 -31.41 -9.67 3.16
N ASN A 255 -32.54 -9.14 3.62
CA ASN A 255 -33.31 -8.14 2.89
C ASN A 255 -32.86 -6.71 3.25
N VAL A 256 -32.03 -6.11 2.40
CA VAL A 256 -31.47 -4.76 2.61
C VAL A 256 -32.56 -3.71 2.82
N ARG A 257 -33.68 -3.78 2.09
CA ARG A 257 -34.79 -2.80 2.24
C ARG A 257 -35.44 -2.87 3.62
N LEU A 258 -35.70 -4.06 4.14
CA LEU A 258 -36.24 -4.23 5.48
C LEU A 258 -35.23 -3.78 6.55
N LEU A 259 -33.98 -4.15 6.39
CA LEU A 259 -32.91 -3.76 7.31
C LEU A 259 -32.73 -2.24 7.37
N THR A 260 -32.86 -1.54 6.25
CA THR A 260 -32.61 -0.08 6.15
C THR A 260 -33.90 0.78 6.24
N GLY A 261 -35.08 0.18 6.25
CA GLY A 261 -36.34 0.91 6.18
C GLY A 261 -36.96 1.34 7.50
N SER A 262 -36.68 0.66 8.61
CA SER A 262 -37.33 0.90 9.90
C SER A 262 -36.71 2.05 10.71
N ASP A 263 -35.43 2.37 10.50
CA ASP A 263 -34.76 3.50 11.10
C ASP A 263 -34.71 4.66 10.07
N ARG A 264 -35.37 5.78 10.39
CA ARG A 264 -35.42 6.96 9.53
C ARG A 264 -34.47 8.07 9.94
N GLU A 265 -33.85 7.94 11.11
CA GLU A 265 -32.99 8.98 11.66
C GLU A 265 -31.53 8.87 11.19
N HIS A 266 -31.13 7.72 10.66
CA HIS A 266 -29.76 7.55 10.21
C HIS A 266 -29.46 8.42 9.00
N GLU A 267 -28.22 8.90 8.94
CA GLU A 267 -27.68 9.74 7.86
C GLU A 267 -26.79 8.90 6.92
N VAL A 268 -26.29 7.77 7.42
CA VAL A 268 -25.41 6.85 6.70
C VAL A 268 -25.69 5.41 7.12
N VAL A 269 -25.48 4.48 6.20
CA VAL A 269 -25.55 3.02 6.47
C VAL A 269 -24.10 2.49 6.51
N ALA A 270 -23.65 2.07 7.70
CA ALA A 270 -22.35 1.41 7.88
C ALA A 270 -22.52 -0.12 7.77
N VAL A 271 -21.81 -0.74 6.83
CA VAL A 271 -21.88 -2.19 6.60
C VAL A 271 -20.57 -2.83 7.03
N LEU A 272 -20.66 -3.70 8.04
CA LEU A 272 -19.53 -4.42 8.65
C LEU A 272 -19.62 -5.88 8.20
N ASP A 273 -18.93 -6.17 7.10
CA ASP A 273 -19.00 -7.42 6.36
C ASP A 273 -17.59 -7.79 5.91
N SER A 274 -16.94 -8.66 6.66
CA SER A 274 -15.55 -9.04 6.46
C SER A 274 -15.33 -9.93 5.24
N ASP A 275 -16.40 -10.52 4.68
CA ASP A 275 -16.30 -11.28 3.45
C ASP A 275 -16.81 -10.53 2.20
N GLY A 276 -17.53 -9.42 2.37
CA GLY A 276 -17.96 -8.53 1.31
C GLY A 276 -19.15 -9.03 0.48
N GLU A 277 -19.66 -10.23 0.74
CA GLU A 277 -20.71 -10.87 -0.09
C GLU A 277 -22.06 -10.17 0.05
N PHE A 278 -22.46 -9.80 1.25
CA PHE A 278 -23.70 -9.05 1.51
C PHE A 278 -23.50 -7.56 1.12
N ALA A 279 -22.38 -6.97 1.53
CA ALA A 279 -22.10 -5.54 1.39
C ALA A 279 -22.23 -5.05 -0.06
N ARG A 280 -21.79 -5.85 -1.05
CA ARG A 280 -21.80 -5.47 -2.47
C ARG A 280 -23.15 -5.06 -3.01
N THR A 281 -24.25 -5.55 -2.45
CA THR A 281 -25.62 -5.25 -2.90
C THR A 281 -26.23 -4.07 -2.18
N VAL A 282 -25.72 -3.73 -0.98
CA VAL A 282 -26.32 -2.72 -0.10
C VAL A 282 -26.42 -1.34 -0.75
N PRO A 283 -25.41 -0.80 -1.46
CA PRO A 283 -25.49 0.53 -2.06
C PRO A 283 -26.64 0.71 -3.05
N TYR A 284 -27.13 -0.39 -3.64
CA TYR A 284 -28.14 -0.38 -4.69
C TYR A 284 -29.56 -0.74 -4.17
N ALA A 285 -29.68 -1.10 -2.90
CA ALA A 285 -30.92 -1.69 -2.37
C ALA A 285 -31.43 -1.03 -1.06
N THR A 286 -30.79 0.04 -0.58
CA THR A 286 -31.25 0.77 0.60
C THR A 286 -32.66 1.33 0.40
N GLN A 287 -33.48 1.35 1.46
CA GLN A 287 -34.85 1.90 1.39
C GLN A 287 -34.83 3.44 1.31
N LEU A 288 -33.86 4.09 1.94
CA LEU A 288 -33.66 5.52 1.89
C LEU A 288 -32.40 5.86 1.09
N PRO A 289 -32.35 6.99 0.36
CA PRO A 289 -31.16 7.40 -0.39
C PRO A 289 -30.08 7.94 0.57
N ARG A 290 -29.46 7.06 1.30
CA ARG A 290 -28.38 7.36 2.26
C ARG A 290 -27.07 6.79 1.77
N PRO A 291 -25.93 7.49 2.01
CA PRO A 291 -24.62 6.94 1.72
C PRO A 291 -24.40 5.59 2.43
N VAL A 292 -23.79 4.66 1.72
CA VAL A 292 -23.33 3.37 2.27
C VAL A 292 -21.82 3.43 2.45
N VAL A 293 -21.34 2.97 3.60
CA VAL A 293 -19.92 3.04 3.96
C VAL A 293 -19.45 1.74 4.62
N GLY A 294 -18.15 1.52 4.70
CA GLY A 294 -17.55 0.36 5.35
C GLY A 294 -17.08 -0.68 4.34
N ALA A 295 -17.70 -1.85 4.27
CA ALA A 295 -17.30 -2.92 3.35
C ALA A 295 -17.72 -2.66 1.89
N ALA A 296 -18.62 -1.71 1.64
CA ALA A 296 -19.00 -1.26 0.29
C ALA A 296 -19.40 0.21 0.28
N GLY A 297 -19.64 0.76 -0.91
CA GLY A 297 -19.92 2.18 -1.11
C GLY A 297 -18.64 3.01 -0.88
N LEU A 298 -18.58 3.80 0.18
CA LEU A 298 -17.38 4.50 0.60
C LEU A 298 -16.52 3.58 1.49
N VAL A 299 -15.34 3.25 1.02
CA VAL A 299 -14.40 2.32 1.67
C VAL A 299 -13.11 3.05 2.03
N ALA A 300 -12.58 2.80 3.23
CA ALA A 300 -11.23 3.21 3.59
C ALA A 300 -10.22 2.16 3.08
N THR A 301 -9.21 2.58 2.31
CA THR A 301 -8.26 1.66 1.68
C THR A 301 -6.84 2.27 1.63
N PRO A 302 -5.79 1.46 1.75
CA PRO A 302 -4.42 1.97 1.62
C PRO A 302 -4.06 2.38 0.20
N TRP A 303 -4.72 1.86 -0.83
CA TRP A 303 -4.46 2.23 -2.23
C TRP A 303 -5.72 2.11 -3.07
N HIS A 304 -5.78 2.96 -4.11
CA HIS A 304 -6.80 2.89 -5.14
C HIS A 304 -6.15 3.07 -6.52
N PRO A 305 -6.45 2.22 -7.51
CA PRO A 305 -5.81 2.27 -8.83
C PRO A 305 -6.04 3.58 -9.60
N LEU A 306 -7.12 4.30 -9.28
CA LEU A 306 -7.45 5.60 -9.87
C LEU A 306 -6.98 6.78 -8.99
N TRP A 307 -5.95 6.60 -8.16
CA TRP A 307 -5.30 7.71 -7.48
C TRP A 307 -4.50 8.56 -8.48
N GLU A 308 -4.84 9.85 -8.63
CA GLU A 308 -4.36 10.71 -9.71
C GLU A 308 -3.18 11.62 -9.34
N ARG A 309 -2.71 11.58 -8.08
CA ARG A 309 -1.67 12.49 -7.58
C ARG A 309 -0.38 11.75 -7.24
N ASN A 310 0.69 12.53 -7.00
CA ASN A 310 1.97 12.09 -6.43
C ASN A 310 2.62 10.89 -7.14
N GLY A 311 2.47 10.77 -8.46
CA GLY A 311 3.01 9.63 -9.21
C GLY A 311 2.16 8.35 -9.18
N GLY A 312 0.98 8.39 -8.53
CA GLY A 312 0.07 7.25 -8.45
C GLY A 312 -0.32 6.63 -9.80
N PRO A 313 -0.65 7.44 -10.84
CA PRO A 313 -0.98 6.89 -12.15
C PRO A 313 0.16 6.11 -12.80
N GLN A 314 1.42 6.53 -12.58
CA GLN A 314 2.58 5.82 -13.09
C GLN A 314 2.76 4.47 -12.42
N LEU A 315 2.66 4.41 -11.09
CA LEU A 315 2.74 3.16 -10.33
C LEU A 315 1.63 2.20 -10.73
N SER A 316 0.37 2.67 -10.75
CA SER A 316 -0.79 1.84 -11.13
C SER A 316 -0.67 1.26 -12.55
N ARG A 317 -0.15 2.06 -13.51
CA ARG A 317 0.06 1.58 -14.89
C ARG A 317 1.17 0.54 -15.00
N ARG A 318 2.31 0.72 -14.31
CA ARG A 318 3.39 -0.29 -14.29
C ARG A 318 2.87 -1.58 -13.70
N PHE A 319 2.26 -1.53 -12.52
CA PHE A 319 1.67 -2.70 -11.90
C PHE A 319 0.66 -3.42 -12.81
N ALA A 320 -0.28 -2.68 -13.41
CA ALA A 320 -1.29 -3.27 -14.29
C ALA A 320 -0.70 -3.88 -15.56
N LYS A 321 0.42 -3.32 -16.08
CA LYS A 321 1.13 -3.86 -17.23
C LYS A 321 1.73 -5.24 -16.90
N ASP A 322 2.31 -5.42 -15.71
CA ASP A 322 3.04 -6.64 -15.36
C ASP A 322 2.11 -7.70 -14.74
N ALA A 323 1.29 -7.32 -13.77
CA ALA A 323 0.34 -8.20 -13.08
C ALA A 323 -0.95 -8.49 -13.86
N LYS A 324 -1.25 -7.77 -14.98
CA LYS A 324 -2.45 -7.89 -15.82
C LYS A 324 -3.77 -7.64 -15.07
N ARG A 325 -3.73 -6.88 -13.99
CA ARG A 325 -4.86 -6.50 -13.14
C ARG A 325 -4.60 -5.16 -12.46
N PRO A 326 -5.65 -4.44 -11.99
CA PRO A 326 -5.46 -3.23 -11.21
C PRO A 326 -4.74 -3.49 -9.89
N MET A 327 -3.93 -2.52 -9.44
CA MET A 327 -3.24 -2.55 -8.15
C MET A 327 -4.22 -2.34 -7.00
N THR A 328 -4.29 -3.29 -6.08
CA THR A 328 -5.10 -3.18 -4.85
C THR A 328 -4.30 -2.62 -3.69
N GLY A 329 -4.98 -2.39 -2.55
CA GLY A 329 -4.31 -2.00 -1.31
C GLY A 329 -3.32 -3.05 -0.77
N HIS A 330 -3.58 -4.33 -1.02
CA HIS A 330 -2.67 -5.43 -0.65
C HIS A 330 -1.41 -5.44 -1.52
N ASP A 331 -1.57 -5.20 -2.82
CA ASP A 331 -0.44 -5.10 -3.74
C ASP A 331 0.46 -3.90 -3.40
N TRP A 332 -0.16 -2.76 -3.09
CA TRP A 332 0.57 -1.58 -2.67
C TRP A 332 1.32 -1.82 -1.35
N ALA A 333 0.70 -2.51 -0.39
CA ALA A 333 1.35 -2.85 0.87
C ALA A 333 2.54 -3.81 0.69
N ALA A 334 2.46 -4.73 -0.25
CA ALA A 334 3.57 -5.59 -0.63
C ALA A 334 4.67 -4.83 -1.38
N TRP A 335 4.29 -3.95 -2.30
CA TRP A 335 5.20 -3.09 -3.03
C TRP A 335 5.98 -2.16 -2.08
N ILE A 336 5.31 -1.49 -1.14
CA ILE A 336 5.99 -0.59 -0.19
C ILE A 336 6.88 -1.35 0.80
N ALA A 337 6.58 -2.62 1.11
CA ALA A 337 7.49 -3.48 1.88
C ALA A 337 8.80 -3.73 1.12
N GLY A 338 8.72 -4.06 -0.17
CA GLY A 338 9.87 -4.20 -1.06
C GLY A 338 10.67 -2.90 -1.20
N ARG A 339 9.98 -1.76 -1.36
CA ARG A 339 10.62 -0.43 -1.39
C ARG A 339 11.31 -0.08 -0.07
N ALA A 340 10.74 -0.44 1.08
CA ALA A 340 11.36 -0.24 2.39
C ALA A 340 12.66 -1.04 2.52
N VAL A 341 12.66 -2.29 2.04
CA VAL A 341 13.88 -3.12 1.99
C VAL A 341 14.91 -2.49 1.05
N ALA A 342 14.54 -2.09 -0.16
CA ALA A 342 15.46 -1.46 -1.08
C ALA A 342 16.06 -0.16 -0.51
N THR A 343 15.22 0.69 0.08
CA THR A 343 15.67 1.96 0.68
C THR A 343 16.67 1.74 1.80
N VAL A 344 16.38 0.82 2.74
CA VAL A 344 17.32 0.56 3.85
C VAL A 344 18.63 -0.07 3.37
N LEU A 345 18.61 -0.86 2.31
CA LEU A 345 19.81 -1.43 1.70
C LEU A 345 20.67 -0.37 1.00
N VAL A 346 20.06 0.61 0.35
CA VAL A 346 20.74 1.74 -0.29
C VAL A 346 21.32 2.68 0.76
N ASP A 347 20.53 3.04 1.78
CA ASP A 347 20.94 3.95 2.84
C ASP A 347 22.02 3.34 3.76
N LEU A 348 21.97 2.01 3.97
CA LEU A 348 22.82 1.27 4.89
C LEU A 348 23.36 -0.04 4.26
N PRO A 349 24.14 0.01 3.17
CA PRO A 349 24.44 -1.15 2.32
C PRO A 349 25.21 -2.28 3.01
N LYS A 350 25.91 -1.99 4.09
CA LYS A 350 26.75 -2.96 4.85
C LYS A 350 26.30 -3.14 6.31
N ALA A 351 25.16 -2.54 6.67
CA ALA A 351 24.70 -2.61 8.06
C ALA A 351 24.18 -4.01 8.40
N PRO A 352 24.45 -4.50 9.61
CA PRO A 352 23.82 -5.72 10.11
C PRO A 352 22.30 -5.54 10.22
N ILE A 353 21.57 -6.65 10.10
CA ILE A 353 20.10 -6.63 10.06
C ILE A 353 19.46 -5.92 11.28
N ALA A 354 20.06 -6.01 12.46
CA ALA A 354 19.59 -5.33 13.65
C ALA A 354 19.66 -3.78 13.49
N GLN A 355 20.69 -3.27 12.83
CA GLN A 355 20.79 -1.84 12.54
C GLN A 355 19.78 -1.41 11.47
N GLN A 356 19.53 -2.25 10.47
CA GLN A 356 18.50 -2.00 9.46
C GLN A 356 17.11 -1.97 10.10
N LEU A 357 16.79 -2.92 11.00
CA LEU A 357 15.53 -2.91 11.75
C LEU A 357 15.36 -1.63 12.57
N LYS A 358 16.41 -1.21 13.30
CA LYS A 358 16.39 0.04 14.08
C LYS A 358 16.21 1.27 13.19
N ALA A 359 16.80 1.28 11.99
CA ALA A 359 16.68 2.39 11.05
C ALA A 359 15.28 2.49 10.44
N LEU A 360 14.61 1.36 10.22
CA LEU A 360 13.22 1.30 9.77
C LEU A 360 12.24 1.60 10.92
N ARG A 361 12.32 0.87 12.03
CA ARG A 361 11.34 0.95 13.12
C ARG A 361 11.62 2.14 14.05
N GLY A 362 10.94 3.25 13.80
CA GLY A 362 11.12 4.50 14.54
C GLY A 362 12.43 5.25 14.24
N GLY A 363 13.20 4.78 13.26
CA GLY A 363 14.44 5.38 12.81
C GLY A 363 14.26 6.37 11.65
N PRO A 364 15.37 6.83 11.04
CA PRO A 364 15.37 7.89 10.03
C PRO A 364 14.91 7.44 8.65
N VAL A 365 14.85 6.12 8.37
CA VAL A 365 14.48 5.63 7.05
C VAL A 365 13.02 5.92 6.76
N ALA A 366 12.78 6.67 5.69
CA ALA A 366 11.46 7.00 5.21
C ALA A 366 11.34 6.70 3.71
N VAL A 367 10.19 6.17 3.31
CA VAL A 367 9.95 5.61 1.97
C VAL A 367 8.93 6.47 1.23
N ASP A 368 9.11 6.67 -0.07
CA ASP A 368 8.08 7.28 -0.91
C ASP A 368 7.05 6.22 -1.31
N GLY A 369 5.80 6.45 -0.91
CA GLY A 369 4.66 5.57 -1.22
C GLY A 369 3.73 6.12 -2.30
N PHE A 370 4.12 7.19 -3.00
CA PHE A 370 3.29 7.91 -3.98
C PHE A 370 1.95 8.43 -3.41
N LYS A 371 1.95 8.76 -2.11
CA LYS A 371 0.78 9.30 -1.40
C LYS A 371 0.98 10.75 -0.93
N GLY A 372 2.10 11.37 -1.25
CA GLY A 372 2.48 12.73 -0.89
C GLY A 372 3.57 12.77 0.18
N PRO A 373 3.30 12.48 1.46
CA PRO A 373 4.33 12.47 2.48
C PRO A 373 5.27 11.28 2.34
N ARG A 374 6.50 11.42 2.84
CA ARG A 374 7.37 10.27 3.06
C ARG A 374 6.84 9.46 4.24
N LEU A 375 6.91 8.13 4.12
CA LEU A 375 6.30 7.18 5.04
C LEU A 375 7.38 6.58 5.94
N SER A 376 7.13 6.50 7.24
CA SER A 376 8.02 5.90 8.23
C SER A 376 7.28 4.90 9.12
N PHE A 377 8.02 3.98 9.75
CA PHE A 377 7.41 3.02 10.67
C PHE A 377 7.42 3.57 12.10
N ARG A 378 6.33 3.34 12.83
CA ARG A 378 6.21 3.65 14.25
C ARG A 378 7.16 2.80 15.08
N ALA A 379 7.74 3.40 16.13
CA ALA A 379 8.62 2.69 17.05
C ALA A 379 7.86 1.68 17.91
N TRP A 380 6.67 2.02 18.39
CA TRP A 380 5.95 1.24 19.41
C TRP A 380 5.25 -0.01 18.86
N ASP A 381 4.70 0.03 17.65
CA ASP A 381 3.92 -1.08 17.07
C ASP A 381 4.40 -1.56 15.70
N GLY A 382 5.41 -0.90 15.12
CA GLY A 382 5.93 -1.25 13.79
C GLY A 382 4.99 -0.95 12.63
N GLN A 383 3.91 -0.19 12.85
CA GLN A 383 2.96 0.18 11.80
C GLN A 383 3.54 1.30 10.91
N LEU A 384 3.42 1.14 9.60
CA LEU A 384 3.74 2.19 8.63
C LEU A 384 2.75 3.35 8.77
N ARG A 385 3.28 4.55 9.04
CA ARG A 385 2.55 5.81 8.97
C ARG A 385 2.21 6.11 7.52
N GLN A 386 0.94 6.20 7.20
CA GLN A 386 0.50 6.37 5.82
C GLN A 386 -0.86 7.06 5.73
N PRO A 387 -1.09 7.89 4.71
CA PRO A 387 -2.43 8.36 4.37
C PRO A 387 -3.34 7.20 3.98
N ILE A 388 -4.61 7.28 4.40
CA ILE A 388 -5.66 6.31 4.03
C ILE A 388 -6.62 6.99 3.06
N PHE A 389 -6.89 6.33 1.95
CA PHE A 389 -7.83 6.84 0.95
C PHE A 389 -9.27 6.49 1.31
N LEU A 390 -10.15 7.46 1.18
CA LEU A 390 -11.60 7.30 1.20
C LEU A 390 -12.03 7.21 -0.25
N SER A 391 -12.42 6.04 -0.68
CA SER A 391 -12.66 5.72 -2.08
C SER A 391 -13.99 5.01 -2.32
N HIS A 392 -14.49 5.12 -3.51
CA HIS A 392 -15.52 4.27 -4.09
C HIS A 392 -14.98 3.68 -5.41
N VAL A 393 -15.79 2.90 -6.11
CA VAL A 393 -15.36 2.17 -7.32
C VAL A 393 -14.67 3.08 -8.36
N ASP A 394 -15.15 4.32 -8.51
CA ASP A 394 -14.71 5.24 -9.56
C ASP A 394 -13.61 6.21 -9.14
N GLY A 395 -13.11 6.15 -7.89
CA GLY A 395 -12.01 7.01 -7.47
C GLY A 395 -11.90 7.33 -6.00
N VAL A 396 -10.92 8.16 -5.67
CA VAL A 396 -10.61 8.65 -4.33
C VAL A 396 -11.28 10.00 -4.12
N ILE A 397 -12.13 10.10 -3.08
CA ILE A 397 -12.88 11.32 -2.75
C ILE A 397 -12.36 12.04 -1.51
N GLY A 398 -11.45 11.42 -0.78
CA GLY A 398 -10.83 11.98 0.41
C GLY A 398 -9.55 11.23 0.80
N VAL A 399 -8.72 11.90 1.58
CA VAL A 399 -7.47 11.33 2.11
C VAL A 399 -7.41 11.65 3.59
N ALA A 400 -7.36 10.65 4.43
CA ALA A 400 -7.19 10.80 5.88
C ALA A 400 -5.70 10.68 6.26
N PRO A 401 -5.24 11.34 7.33
CA PRO A 401 -6.03 12.12 8.28
C PRO A 401 -6.53 13.46 7.70
N LEU A 402 -7.71 13.88 8.15
CA LEU A 402 -8.34 15.12 7.73
C LEU A 402 -7.93 16.27 8.63
N ASP A 403 -7.90 17.50 8.09
CA ASP A 403 -7.63 18.71 8.85
C ASP A 403 -8.63 18.90 10.01
N GLY A 404 -8.15 19.52 11.10
CA GLY A 404 -8.97 19.82 12.29
C GLY A 404 -9.00 18.73 13.36
N VAL A 405 -8.43 17.53 13.10
CA VAL A 405 -8.36 16.41 14.07
C VAL A 405 -6.98 15.76 14.10
N LEU A 406 -5.94 16.55 13.77
CA LEU A 406 -4.58 16.03 13.60
C LEU A 406 -3.87 15.80 14.93
N HIS A 407 -3.04 14.75 14.97
CA HIS A 407 -2.16 14.47 16.10
C HIS A 407 -1.11 15.59 16.25
N PRO A 408 -0.85 16.09 17.50
CA PRO A 408 -0.04 17.29 17.70
C PRO A 408 1.44 17.16 17.36
N LYS A 409 2.00 15.94 17.35
CA LYS A 409 3.42 15.70 17.09
C LYS A 409 3.67 15.15 15.70
N GLU A 410 2.89 14.16 15.26
CA GLU A 410 3.06 13.48 13.98
C GLU A 410 1.69 13.25 13.34
N VAL A 411 1.43 13.95 12.25
CA VAL A 411 0.12 13.95 11.57
C VAL A 411 -0.37 12.54 11.25
N MET A 412 0.52 11.63 10.82
CA MET A 412 0.12 10.27 10.46
C MET A 412 -0.18 9.38 11.67
N ASP A 413 0.12 9.82 12.89
CA ASP A 413 -0.25 9.13 14.12
C ASP A 413 -1.69 9.44 14.59
N THR A 414 -2.38 10.31 13.87
CA THR A 414 -3.82 10.57 14.06
C THR A 414 -4.69 9.31 13.88
N LEU A 415 -4.27 8.38 13.02
CA LEU A 415 -5.04 7.18 12.67
C LEU A 415 -4.55 5.96 13.46
N GLY A 416 -5.49 5.18 13.98
CA GLY A 416 -5.21 3.96 14.76
C GLY A 416 -4.90 4.25 16.22
N PHE A 417 -4.14 3.35 16.85
CA PHE A 417 -3.73 3.49 18.24
C PHE A 417 -2.46 4.34 18.34
N ASP A 418 -2.49 5.35 19.20
CA ASP A 418 -1.32 6.15 19.55
C ASP A 418 -0.37 5.36 20.48
N GLU A 419 0.85 5.86 20.68
CA GLU A 419 1.85 5.24 21.57
C GLU A 419 1.30 5.03 22.98
N ALA A 420 0.56 5.99 23.53
CA ALA A 420 -0.06 5.92 24.84
C ALA A 420 -1.18 4.86 24.93
N GLU A 421 -1.85 4.57 23.81
CA GLU A 421 -2.93 3.60 23.70
C GLU A 421 -2.41 2.18 23.37
N SER A 422 -1.14 2.07 22.99
CA SER A 422 -0.57 0.81 22.49
C SER A 422 -0.40 -0.23 23.59
N ALA A 423 -0.93 -1.43 23.34
CA ALA A 423 -0.70 -2.61 24.18
C ALA A 423 0.58 -3.39 23.80
N CYS A 424 1.33 -2.98 22.76
CA CYS A 424 2.57 -3.62 22.37
C CYS A 424 3.67 -3.37 23.42
N ARG A 425 4.27 -4.46 23.93
CA ARG A 425 5.37 -4.42 24.91
C ARG A 425 6.71 -4.82 24.30
N GLN A 426 6.72 -5.26 23.04
CA GLN A 426 7.89 -5.73 22.32
C GLN A 426 8.53 -4.58 21.54
N ARG A 427 9.63 -4.03 22.07
CA ARG A 427 10.46 -3.04 21.36
C ARG A 427 11.77 -3.69 20.91
N PRO A 428 12.35 -3.32 19.75
CA PRO A 428 13.66 -3.85 19.32
C PRO A 428 14.79 -3.39 20.22
#